data_b41ddc6efe29effd37dc14bd9b5864c5
#
_entry.id   b41ddc6efe29effd37dc14bd9b5864c5
#
_cell.length_a   1.000
_cell.length_b   1.000
_cell.length_c   1.000
_cell.angle_alpha   90.00
_cell.angle_beta   90.00
_cell.angle_gamma   90.00
#
_symmetry.space_group_name_H-M   'P 1'
#
loop_
_entity.id
_entity.type
_entity.pdbx_description
1 polymer ?
#
loop_
_entity_poly.entity_id
_entity_poly.type
_entity_poly.pdbx_seq_one_letter_code
_entity_poly.pdbx_strand_id
1 'polypeptide(L)'
;MTSDIGAFCELLFEASNEDRLQILELLKGEPMSVTSLAKRMGIGTQEMSRHVARLIGFGLIIREPDGANRITPYGRLAMSQLSGLRFTARNRHYFSDHALGGLPEPFVNRLGELEESTLLEDSILVFDHIERMIREANEYVYRITDGYMTSLMPVIEAALERGVEYRLLSPENVVFPAKFRMGQVMTRAEVAGQFKVRSNIGPNVFLAMSEKEVSALGFPNAKGKMDHYGFNSADPRFYEWCLDFFNHCWERSKPKPSEILAQYGTFEERS
;
A
#
# COMPACT_ATOMS: atom_id res chain seq x y z
N MET A 1 -12.76 8.79 37.50
CA MET A 1 -12.93 8.60 36.04
C MET A 1 -11.72 9.22 35.39
N THR A 2 -10.85 8.43 34.79
CA THR A 2 -9.84 8.93 33.85
C THR A 2 -10.58 9.61 32.70
N SER A 3 -10.13 10.79 32.27
CA SER A 3 -10.66 11.42 31.05
C SER A 3 -10.39 10.50 29.86
N ASP A 4 -11.15 10.58 28.76
CA ASP A 4 -10.90 9.79 27.53
C ASP A 4 -9.45 9.92 27.05
N ILE A 5 -8.86 11.11 27.17
CA ILE A 5 -7.44 11.39 26.89
C ILE A 5 -6.53 10.61 27.83
N GLY A 6 -6.89 10.51 29.15
CA GLY A 6 -6.10 9.78 30.12
C GLY A 6 -6.00 8.28 29.80
N ALA A 7 -7.14 7.64 29.49
CA ALA A 7 -7.18 6.22 29.12
C ALA A 7 -6.36 5.95 27.83
N PHE A 8 -6.41 6.87 26.86
CA PHE A 8 -5.62 6.77 25.63
C PHE A 8 -4.12 6.92 25.92
N CYS A 9 -3.73 7.89 26.74
CA CYS A 9 -2.33 8.06 27.15
C CYS A 9 -1.79 6.83 27.92
N GLU A 10 -2.59 6.22 28.79
CA GLU A 10 -2.23 4.99 29.48
C GLU A 10 -1.99 3.84 28.50
N LEU A 11 -2.86 3.64 27.51
CA LEU A 11 -2.65 2.64 26.44
C LEU A 11 -1.35 2.90 25.68
N LEU A 12 -1.13 4.14 25.24
CA LEU A 12 0.11 4.51 24.53
C LEU A 12 1.34 4.30 25.40
N PHE A 13 1.26 4.59 26.71
CA PHE A 13 2.36 4.37 27.64
C PHE A 13 2.69 2.87 27.78
N GLU A 14 1.70 1.99 27.83
CA GLU A 14 1.97 0.56 27.84
C GLU A 14 2.52 0.07 26.48
N ALA A 15 2.06 0.61 25.37
CA ALA A 15 2.53 0.27 24.04
C ALA A 15 3.87 0.94 23.64
N SER A 16 4.36 1.97 24.36
CA SER A 16 5.60 2.69 24.03
C SER A 16 6.89 1.97 24.42
N ASN A 17 6.80 0.89 25.21
CA ASN A 17 7.95 0.09 25.59
C ASN A 17 8.15 -1.05 24.57
N GLU A 18 9.33 -1.16 24.01
CA GLU A 18 9.69 -2.10 22.95
C GLU A 18 9.45 -3.55 23.37
N ASP A 19 9.89 -3.94 24.58
CA ASP A 19 9.70 -5.32 25.08
C ASP A 19 8.22 -5.67 25.23
N ARG A 20 7.39 -4.76 25.76
CA ARG A 20 5.96 -5.00 25.90
C ARG A 20 5.26 -5.10 24.54
N LEU A 21 5.65 -4.27 23.58
CA LEU A 21 5.13 -4.39 22.23
C LEU A 21 5.50 -5.74 21.61
N GLN A 22 6.74 -6.17 21.77
CA GLN A 22 7.23 -7.45 21.26
C GLN A 22 6.54 -8.64 21.94
N ILE A 23 6.26 -8.57 23.25
CA ILE A 23 5.45 -9.57 23.94
C ILE A 23 4.05 -9.69 23.30
N LEU A 24 3.38 -8.55 23.05
CA LEU A 24 2.05 -8.54 22.44
C LEU A 24 2.08 -9.13 21.02
N GLU A 25 3.12 -8.84 20.24
CA GLU A 25 3.30 -9.43 18.90
C GLU A 25 3.47 -10.95 18.96
N LEU A 26 4.31 -11.45 19.87
CA LEU A 26 4.50 -12.89 20.04
C LEU A 26 3.19 -13.58 20.44
N LEU A 27 2.43 -12.97 21.35
CA LEU A 27 1.16 -13.53 21.86
C LEU A 27 -0.01 -13.42 20.85
N LYS A 28 0.14 -12.70 19.75
CA LYS A 28 -0.82 -12.77 18.63
C LYS A 28 -0.84 -14.17 18.00
N GLY A 29 0.33 -14.81 17.92
CA GLY A 29 0.48 -16.13 17.31
C GLY A 29 -0.03 -17.25 18.20
N GLU A 30 0.49 -17.36 19.43
CA GLU A 30 0.20 -18.44 20.35
C GLU A 30 0.35 -18.01 21.82
N PRO A 31 -0.37 -18.65 22.76
CA PRO A 31 -0.14 -18.44 24.19
C PRO A 31 1.25 -18.92 24.60
N MET A 32 1.92 -18.15 25.48
CA MET A 32 3.29 -18.46 25.92
C MET A 32 3.46 -18.26 27.44
N SER A 33 4.27 -19.10 28.07
CA SER A 33 4.69 -18.92 29.48
C SER A 33 5.70 -17.77 29.59
N VAL A 34 5.84 -17.19 30.79
CA VAL A 34 6.86 -16.17 31.07
C VAL A 34 8.28 -16.65 30.71
N THR A 35 8.58 -17.93 31.04
CA THR A 35 9.89 -18.52 30.72
C THR A 35 10.12 -18.64 29.22
N SER A 36 9.08 -19.03 28.46
CA SER A 36 9.18 -19.13 26.98
C SER A 36 9.37 -17.76 26.35
N LEU A 37 8.63 -16.74 26.79
CA LEU A 37 8.79 -15.35 26.36
C LEU A 37 10.21 -14.82 26.65
N ALA A 38 10.69 -15.00 27.90
CA ALA A 38 12.02 -14.59 28.32
C ALA A 38 13.11 -15.23 27.45
N LYS A 39 13.00 -16.53 27.18
CA LYS A 39 13.95 -17.25 26.31
C LYS A 39 13.92 -16.73 24.88
N ARG A 40 12.72 -16.49 24.34
CA ARG A 40 12.55 -16.04 22.94
C ARG A 40 13.04 -14.63 22.70
N MET A 41 12.90 -13.76 23.71
CA MET A 41 13.34 -12.36 23.64
C MET A 41 14.77 -12.13 24.18
N GLY A 42 15.39 -13.13 24.82
CA GLY A 42 16.74 -13.02 25.37
C GLY A 42 16.85 -12.11 26.59
N ILE A 43 15.75 -11.88 27.32
CA ILE A 43 15.73 -11.05 28.55
C ILE A 43 15.54 -11.89 29.81
N GLY A 44 15.87 -11.29 30.97
CA GLY A 44 15.74 -11.99 32.26
C GLY A 44 14.30 -12.34 32.63
N THR A 45 14.08 -13.53 33.23
CA THR A 45 12.75 -13.97 33.65
C THR A 45 12.08 -13.00 34.62
N GLN A 46 12.85 -12.36 35.50
CA GLN A 46 12.34 -11.37 36.45
C GLN A 46 11.83 -10.10 35.76
N GLU A 47 12.54 -9.65 34.75
CA GLU A 47 12.16 -8.50 33.90
C GLU A 47 10.94 -8.82 33.07
N MET A 48 10.94 -9.99 32.40
CA MET A 48 9.77 -10.52 31.67
C MET A 48 8.53 -10.59 32.59
N SER A 49 8.68 -11.08 33.83
CA SER A 49 7.56 -11.14 34.78
C SER A 49 6.98 -9.75 35.07
N ARG A 50 7.81 -8.72 35.16
CA ARG A 50 7.35 -7.32 35.36
C ARG A 50 6.58 -6.80 34.17
N HIS A 51 7.07 -7.04 32.95
CA HIS A 51 6.37 -6.64 31.71
C HIS A 51 5.03 -7.34 31.57
N VAL A 52 5.01 -8.65 31.77
CA VAL A 52 3.78 -9.47 31.75
C VAL A 52 2.77 -8.98 32.79
N ALA A 53 3.21 -8.74 34.04
CA ALA A 53 2.33 -8.24 35.09
C ALA A 53 1.68 -6.89 34.75
N ARG A 54 2.43 -5.97 34.12
CA ARG A 54 1.89 -4.69 33.63
C ARG A 54 0.85 -4.87 32.55
N LEU A 55 1.14 -5.70 31.55
CA LEU A 55 0.21 -5.98 30.46
C LEU A 55 -1.08 -6.66 30.96
N ILE A 56 -0.97 -7.54 31.96
CA ILE A 56 -2.14 -8.14 32.65
C ILE A 56 -2.92 -7.06 33.40
N GLY A 57 -2.23 -6.23 34.18
CA GLY A 57 -2.85 -5.13 34.94
C GLY A 57 -3.62 -4.15 34.07
N PHE A 58 -3.16 -3.93 32.82
CA PHE A 58 -3.84 -3.09 31.85
C PHE A 58 -4.90 -3.84 31.01
N GLY A 59 -5.01 -5.16 31.16
CA GLY A 59 -5.99 -5.99 30.46
C GLY A 59 -5.64 -6.33 29.00
N LEU A 60 -4.42 -6.08 28.54
CA LEU A 60 -3.97 -6.42 27.18
C LEU A 60 -3.72 -7.92 27.02
N ILE A 61 -3.30 -8.59 28.08
CA ILE A 61 -3.11 -10.04 28.13
C ILE A 61 -3.77 -10.62 29.39
N ILE A 62 -3.99 -11.92 29.38
CA ILE A 62 -4.52 -12.67 30.51
C ILE A 62 -3.65 -13.91 30.76
N ARG A 63 -3.53 -14.33 32.01
CA ARG A 63 -2.89 -15.59 32.38
C ARG A 63 -3.91 -16.70 32.41
N GLU A 64 -3.65 -17.77 31.70
CA GLU A 64 -4.46 -18.98 31.67
C GLU A 64 -4.15 -19.88 32.88
N PRO A 65 -5.05 -20.86 33.23
CA PRO A 65 -4.85 -21.76 34.35
C PRO A 65 -3.58 -22.61 34.26
N ASP A 66 -3.09 -22.91 33.06
CA ASP A 66 -1.85 -23.65 32.80
C ASP A 66 -0.58 -22.78 32.93
N GLY A 67 -0.73 -21.49 33.27
CA GLY A 67 0.34 -20.53 33.41
C GLY A 67 0.80 -19.85 32.15
N ALA A 68 0.24 -20.17 30.97
CA ALA A 68 0.47 -19.47 29.74
C ALA A 68 -0.19 -18.06 29.76
N ASN A 69 0.39 -17.11 29.04
CA ASN A 69 -0.20 -15.80 28.85
C ASN A 69 -0.79 -15.75 27.44
N ARG A 70 -1.97 -15.18 27.32
CA ARG A 70 -2.68 -15.01 26.04
C ARG A 70 -3.12 -13.57 25.87
N ILE A 71 -3.05 -13.06 24.65
CA ILE A 71 -3.58 -11.73 24.30
C ILE A 71 -5.12 -11.74 24.44
N THR A 72 -5.68 -10.72 25.06
CA THR A 72 -7.14 -10.55 25.20
C THR A 72 -7.78 -10.05 23.91
N PRO A 73 -9.12 -10.13 23.77
CA PRO A 73 -9.82 -9.45 22.67
C PRO A 73 -9.52 -7.94 22.63
N TYR A 74 -9.45 -7.28 23.80
CA TYR A 74 -9.04 -5.87 23.88
C TYR A 74 -7.60 -5.66 23.41
N GLY A 75 -6.66 -6.51 23.83
CA GLY A 75 -5.28 -6.43 23.36
C GLY A 75 -5.15 -6.62 21.85
N ARG A 76 -5.89 -7.57 21.25
CA ARG A 76 -5.92 -7.75 19.79
C ARG A 76 -6.45 -6.51 19.06
N LEU A 77 -7.56 -5.94 19.58
CA LEU A 77 -8.14 -4.72 19.00
C LEU A 77 -7.16 -3.55 19.10
N ALA A 78 -6.57 -3.32 20.28
CA ALA A 78 -5.58 -2.27 20.47
C ALA A 78 -4.40 -2.41 19.51
N MET A 79 -3.84 -3.63 19.38
CA MET A 79 -2.73 -3.89 18.46
C MET A 79 -3.12 -3.67 16.98
N SER A 80 -4.34 -4.01 16.59
CA SER A 80 -4.80 -3.77 15.22
C SER A 80 -4.94 -2.27 14.91
N GLN A 81 -5.36 -1.46 15.87
CA GLN A 81 -5.44 -0.01 15.71
C GLN A 81 -4.07 0.68 15.69
N LEU A 82 -3.08 0.10 16.35
CA LEU A 82 -1.71 0.63 16.35
C LEU A 82 -0.93 0.35 15.05
N SER A 83 -1.38 -0.57 14.20
CA SER A 83 -0.65 -0.95 12.98
C SER A 83 -0.48 0.22 12.00
N GLY A 84 -1.50 1.08 11.83
CA GLY A 84 -1.39 2.29 11.02
C GLY A 84 -0.37 3.30 11.57
N LEU A 85 -0.31 3.46 12.89
CA LEU A 85 0.70 4.29 13.53
C LEU A 85 2.12 3.72 13.36
N ARG A 86 2.28 2.39 13.42
CA ARG A 86 3.57 1.71 13.19
C ARG A 86 4.04 1.92 11.76
N PHE A 87 3.16 1.75 10.76
CA PHE A 87 3.48 2.04 9.37
C PHE A 87 3.94 3.48 9.18
N THR A 88 3.21 4.45 9.74
CA THR A 88 3.55 5.88 9.66
C THR A 88 4.86 6.19 10.37
N ALA A 89 5.07 5.64 11.57
CA ALA A 89 6.30 5.87 12.36
C ALA A 89 7.55 5.30 11.67
N ARG A 90 7.44 4.07 11.10
CA ARG A 90 8.53 3.44 10.35
C ARG A 90 8.93 4.27 9.12
N ASN A 91 7.96 4.85 8.46
CA ASN A 91 8.14 5.63 7.25
C ASN A 91 8.10 7.15 7.50
N ARG A 92 8.49 7.58 8.72
CA ARG A 92 8.47 9.00 9.12
C ARG A 92 9.22 9.90 8.14
N HIS A 93 10.35 9.44 7.62
CA HIS A 93 11.14 10.22 6.67
C HIS A 93 10.36 10.50 5.40
N TYR A 94 9.74 9.48 4.83
CA TYR A 94 8.88 9.62 3.66
C TYR A 94 7.70 10.58 3.94
N PHE A 95 6.94 10.35 5.02
CA PHE A 95 5.77 11.17 5.35
C PHE A 95 6.12 12.58 5.89
N SER A 96 7.40 12.90 6.13
CA SER A 96 7.79 14.28 6.41
C SER A 96 7.65 15.22 5.20
N ASP A 97 7.70 14.68 3.99
CA ASP A 97 7.56 15.43 2.73
C ASP A 97 6.43 14.91 1.81
N HIS A 98 5.71 13.88 2.22
CA HIS A 98 4.59 13.29 1.45
C HIS A 98 3.29 13.36 2.23
N ALA A 99 2.20 13.57 1.50
CA ALA A 99 0.84 13.60 2.03
C ALA A 99 -0.02 12.52 1.36
N LEU A 100 -1.13 12.13 1.99
CA LEU A 100 -1.99 11.04 1.49
C LEU A 100 -2.81 11.40 0.23
N GLY A 101 -2.56 12.56 -0.40
CA GLY A 101 -3.11 12.91 -1.70
C GLY A 101 -4.63 13.02 -1.79
N GLY A 102 -5.31 13.25 -0.65
CA GLY A 102 -6.78 13.25 -0.60
C GLY A 102 -7.37 11.85 -0.55
N LEU A 103 -6.62 10.88 -0.02
CA LEU A 103 -7.06 9.50 0.19
C LEU A 103 -8.38 9.47 0.99
N PRO A 104 -9.41 8.71 0.56
CA PRO A 104 -10.66 8.61 1.29
C PRO A 104 -10.46 8.01 2.69
N GLU A 105 -11.22 8.49 3.67
CA GLU A 105 -11.12 8.08 5.08
C GLU A 105 -11.11 6.55 5.30
N PRO A 106 -11.94 5.73 4.62
CA PRO A 106 -11.89 4.28 4.78
C PRO A 106 -10.51 3.67 4.47
N PHE A 107 -9.74 4.25 3.55
CA PHE A 107 -8.39 3.79 3.22
C PHE A 107 -7.36 4.33 4.21
N VAL A 108 -7.53 5.56 4.73
CA VAL A 108 -6.69 6.10 5.81
C VAL A 108 -6.79 5.22 7.06
N ASN A 109 -8.00 4.78 7.42
CA ASN A 109 -8.24 3.92 8.59
C ASN A 109 -7.63 2.52 8.44
N ARG A 110 -7.28 2.11 7.23
CA ARG A 110 -6.67 0.82 6.89
C ARG A 110 -5.17 0.90 6.57
N LEU A 111 -4.49 2.02 6.83
CA LEU A 111 -3.04 2.17 6.58
C LEU A 111 -2.18 1.09 7.25
N GLY A 112 -2.67 0.46 8.31
CA GLY A 112 -1.99 -0.68 8.94
C GLY A 112 -1.86 -1.91 8.05
N GLU A 113 -2.66 -2.04 7.00
CA GLU A 113 -2.53 -3.12 6.02
C GLU A 113 -1.30 -2.94 5.12
N LEU A 114 -0.73 -1.72 5.08
CA LEU A 114 0.49 -1.39 4.36
C LEU A 114 1.77 -1.67 5.14
N GLU A 115 1.68 -2.21 6.35
CA GLU A 115 2.81 -2.38 7.26
C GLU A 115 3.90 -3.30 6.68
N GLU A 116 3.52 -4.39 6.01
CA GLU A 116 4.47 -5.35 5.41
C GLU A 116 4.90 -4.91 4.01
N SER A 117 5.47 -3.71 3.90
CA SER A 117 5.95 -3.14 2.64
C SER A 117 7.39 -2.65 2.75
N THR A 118 8.04 -2.50 1.62
CA THR A 118 9.38 -1.91 1.48
C THR A 118 9.26 -0.57 0.76
N LEU A 119 9.82 0.49 1.35
CA LEU A 119 9.92 1.79 0.69
C LEU A 119 11.07 1.78 -0.33
N LEU A 120 10.78 2.20 -1.55
CA LEU A 120 11.73 2.43 -2.62
C LEU A 120 11.89 3.94 -2.81
N GLU A 121 13.07 4.46 -2.46
CA GLU A 121 13.41 5.90 -2.54
C GLU A 121 14.26 6.20 -3.81
N ASP A 122 14.08 5.39 -4.84
CA ASP A 122 14.72 5.58 -6.14
C ASP A 122 13.69 5.32 -7.24
N SER A 123 13.36 6.37 -8.00
CA SER A 123 12.38 6.27 -9.10
C SER A 123 12.81 5.28 -10.19
N ILE A 124 14.12 5.13 -10.45
CA ILE A 124 14.63 4.17 -11.44
C ILE A 124 14.29 2.74 -10.98
N LEU A 125 14.55 2.42 -9.71
CA LEU A 125 14.20 1.11 -9.15
C LEU A 125 12.69 0.86 -9.19
N VAL A 126 11.89 1.87 -8.89
CA VAL A 126 10.41 1.75 -8.98
C VAL A 126 9.99 1.41 -10.40
N PHE A 127 10.56 2.06 -11.41
CA PHE A 127 10.21 1.78 -12.80
C PHE A 127 10.73 0.42 -13.28
N ASP A 128 11.90 -0.01 -12.84
CA ASP A 128 12.40 -1.37 -13.10
C ASP A 128 11.48 -2.45 -12.50
N HIS A 129 10.97 -2.23 -11.29
CA HIS A 129 9.98 -3.11 -10.67
C HIS A 129 8.67 -3.15 -11.46
N ILE A 130 8.18 -2.00 -11.91
CA ILE A 130 6.96 -1.92 -12.73
C ILE A 130 7.16 -2.63 -14.07
N GLU A 131 8.30 -2.42 -14.75
CA GLU A 131 8.61 -3.10 -16.01
C GLU A 131 8.63 -4.62 -15.83
N ARG A 132 9.32 -5.11 -14.80
CA ARG A 132 9.36 -6.54 -14.46
C ARG A 132 7.95 -7.08 -14.19
N MET A 133 7.17 -6.42 -13.36
CA MET A 133 5.79 -6.81 -13.03
C MET A 133 4.94 -6.94 -14.30
N ILE A 134 5.01 -5.98 -15.23
CA ILE A 134 4.27 -6.05 -16.51
C ILE A 134 4.74 -7.22 -17.37
N ARG A 135 6.05 -7.51 -17.39
CA ARG A 135 6.60 -8.68 -18.11
C ARG A 135 6.11 -10.00 -17.55
N GLU A 136 5.96 -10.09 -16.24
CA GLU A 136 5.58 -11.31 -15.52
C GLU A 136 4.07 -11.50 -15.33
N ALA A 137 3.26 -10.47 -15.57
CA ALA A 137 1.81 -10.53 -15.46
C ALA A 137 1.22 -11.55 -16.46
N ASN A 138 0.23 -12.32 -16.01
CA ASN A 138 -0.48 -13.31 -16.82
C ASN A 138 -1.98 -13.01 -16.96
N GLU A 139 -2.58 -12.33 -15.98
CA GLU A 139 -4.02 -12.06 -15.95
C GLU A 139 -4.30 -10.58 -16.18
N TYR A 140 -3.75 -9.72 -15.32
CA TYR A 140 -4.01 -8.30 -15.43
C TYR A 140 -2.87 -7.40 -14.91
N VAL A 141 -2.88 -6.16 -15.40
CA VAL A 141 -2.10 -5.04 -14.88
C VAL A 141 -3.02 -3.85 -14.64
N TYR A 142 -3.04 -3.34 -13.41
CA TYR A 142 -3.81 -2.15 -13.04
C TYR A 142 -2.86 -1.04 -12.61
N ARG A 143 -3.08 0.16 -13.15
CA ARG A 143 -2.23 1.32 -12.85
C ARG A 143 -3.03 2.59 -12.62
N ILE A 144 -2.55 3.40 -11.67
CA ILE A 144 -2.90 4.82 -11.51
C ILE A 144 -1.62 5.60 -11.70
N THR A 145 -1.57 6.55 -12.64
CA THR A 145 -0.37 7.31 -12.97
C THR A 145 -0.70 8.74 -13.37
N ASP A 146 0.21 9.65 -13.11
CA ASP A 146 0.13 11.06 -13.51
C ASP A 146 0.69 11.33 -14.90
N GLY A 147 1.35 10.34 -15.54
CA GLY A 147 1.96 10.49 -16.84
C GLY A 147 2.13 9.18 -17.61
N TYR A 148 2.45 9.31 -18.90
CA TYR A 148 2.76 8.19 -19.77
C TYR A 148 4.28 8.04 -19.94
N MET A 149 4.78 6.85 -19.62
CA MET A 149 6.18 6.51 -19.85
C MET A 149 6.31 5.73 -21.15
N THR A 150 6.91 6.36 -22.14
CA THR A 150 7.11 5.74 -23.47
C THR A 150 8.02 4.53 -23.42
N SER A 151 8.95 4.45 -22.46
CA SER A 151 9.82 3.28 -22.25
C SER A 151 9.08 2.02 -21.87
N LEU A 152 7.90 2.12 -21.24
CA LEU A 152 7.07 0.97 -20.87
C LEU A 152 6.17 0.47 -22.02
N MET A 153 6.04 1.21 -23.13
CA MET A 153 5.13 0.84 -24.21
C MET A 153 5.43 -0.53 -24.80
N PRO A 154 6.70 -0.91 -25.12
CA PRO A 154 6.98 -2.22 -25.68
C PRO A 154 6.59 -3.38 -24.75
N VAL A 155 6.79 -3.22 -23.45
CA VAL A 155 6.42 -4.28 -22.47
C VAL A 155 4.91 -4.35 -22.25
N ILE A 156 4.19 -3.22 -22.33
CA ILE A 156 2.74 -3.18 -22.29
C ILE A 156 2.16 -3.89 -23.53
N GLU A 157 2.66 -3.58 -24.73
CA GLU A 157 2.22 -4.23 -25.96
C GLU A 157 2.46 -5.75 -25.91
N ALA A 158 3.65 -6.19 -25.44
CA ALA A 158 3.94 -7.60 -25.27
C ALA A 158 3.02 -8.29 -24.23
N ALA A 159 2.61 -7.59 -23.16
CA ALA A 159 1.66 -8.12 -22.19
C ALA A 159 0.24 -8.25 -22.82
N LEU A 160 -0.19 -7.25 -23.60
CA LEU A 160 -1.46 -7.30 -24.33
C LEU A 160 -1.50 -8.43 -25.35
N GLU A 161 -0.40 -8.71 -26.06
CA GLU A 161 -0.29 -9.84 -27.00
C GLU A 161 -0.40 -11.21 -26.30
N ARG A 162 0.01 -11.29 -25.02
CA ARG A 162 -0.18 -12.48 -24.18
C ARG A 162 -1.60 -12.64 -23.65
N GLY A 163 -2.49 -11.67 -23.86
CA GLY A 163 -3.87 -11.70 -23.37
C GLY A 163 -4.09 -11.01 -22.00
N VAL A 164 -3.07 -10.35 -21.46
CA VAL A 164 -3.17 -9.64 -20.15
C VAL A 164 -4.14 -8.46 -20.25
N GLU A 165 -5.11 -8.37 -19.34
CA GLU A 165 -5.99 -7.20 -19.23
C GLU A 165 -5.21 -6.01 -18.68
N TYR A 166 -5.36 -4.84 -19.28
CA TYR A 166 -4.69 -3.63 -18.82
C TYR A 166 -5.67 -2.51 -18.53
N ARG A 167 -5.73 -2.06 -17.26
CA ARG A 167 -6.54 -0.92 -16.83
C ARG A 167 -5.65 0.22 -16.37
N LEU A 168 -5.88 1.39 -16.93
CA LEU A 168 -5.12 2.59 -16.63
C LEU A 168 -6.05 3.72 -16.20
N LEU A 169 -5.76 4.27 -15.02
CA LEU A 169 -6.30 5.54 -14.56
C LEU A 169 -5.22 6.62 -14.74
N SER A 170 -5.57 7.69 -15.43
CA SER A 170 -4.68 8.84 -15.65
C SER A 170 -5.45 10.15 -15.46
N PRO A 171 -4.78 11.28 -15.14
CA PRO A 171 -5.43 12.57 -15.08
C PRO A 171 -6.14 12.92 -16.41
N GLU A 172 -7.14 13.80 -16.33
CA GLU A 172 -7.89 14.23 -17.51
C GLU A 172 -6.96 14.90 -18.55
N ASN A 173 -6.01 15.72 -18.07
CA ASN A 173 -5.06 16.48 -18.87
C ASN A 173 -3.66 15.84 -18.82
N VAL A 174 -3.48 14.68 -19.41
CA VAL A 174 -2.15 14.07 -19.53
C VAL A 174 -1.41 14.66 -20.73
N VAL A 175 -0.17 15.09 -20.51
CA VAL A 175 0.73 15.52 -21.58
C VAL A 175 1.40 14.28 -22.16
N PHE A 176 1.12 14.01 -23.43
CA PHE A 176 1.85 13.00 -24.18
C PHE A 176 3.12 13.60 -24.79
N PRO A 177 4.20 12.81 -24.90
CA PRO A 177 5.37 13.24 -25.68
C PRO A 177 4.98 13.58 -27.13
N ALA A 178 5.57 14.60 -27.71
CA ALA A 178 5.22 15.14 -29.05
C ALA A 178 5.22 14.09 -30.18
N LYS A 179 5.90 12.95 -30.02
CA LYS A 179 5.96 11.84 -30.99
C LYS A 179 5.25 10.58 -30.50
N PHE A 180 4.43 10.68 -29.45
CA PHE A 180 3.70 9.53 -28.95
C PHE A 180 2.66 9.09 -29.98
N ARG A 181 2.70 7.82 -30.36
CA ARG A 181 1.67 7.16 -31.15
C ARG A 181 1.27 5.87 -30.45
N MET A 182 -0.02 5.62 -30.37
CA MET A 182 -0.52 4.36 -29.90
C MET A 182 -0.25 3.27 -30.95
N GLY A 183 0.45 2.21 -30.56
CA GLY A 183 0.77 1.11 -31.47
C GLY A 183 -0.49 0.33 -31.91
N GLN A 184 -0.35 -0.42 -33.02
CA GLN A 184 -1.46 -1.24 -33.53
C GLN A 184 -1.97 -2.29 -32.53
N VAL A 185 -1.05 -2.80 -31.69
CA VAL A 185 -1.40 -3.78 -30.65
C VAL A 185 -2.32 -3.15 -29.60
N MET A 186 -1.96 -1.99 -29.09
CA MET A 186 -2.78 -1.25 -28.11
C MET A 186 -4.15 -0.86 -28.70
N THR A 187 -4.17 -0.40 -29.95
CA THR A 187 -5.44 -0.04 -30.63
C THR A 187 -6.37 -1.25 -30.76
N ARG A 188 -5.84 -2.42 -31.16
CA ARG A 188 -6.62 -3.66 -31.23
C ARG A 188 -7.11 -4.10 -29.85
N ALA A 189 -6.24 -4.02 -28.83
CA ALA A 189 -6.58 -4.38 -27.46
C ALA A 189 -7.66 -3.46 -26.87
N GLU A 190 -7.65 -2.18 -27.21
CA GLU A 190 -8.68 -1.21 -26.80
C GLU A 190 -10.04 -1.57 -27.43
N VAL A 191 -10.08 -1.82 -28.74
CA VAL A 191 -11.31 -2.24 -29.43
C VAL A 191 -11.85 -3.54 -28.86
N ALA A 192 -10.98 -4.47 -28.49
CA ALA A 192 -11.35 -5.74 -27.85
C ALA A 192 -11.76 -5.58 -26.37
N GLY A 193 -11.62 -4.38 -25.78
CA GLY A 193 -11.91 -4.13 -24.37
C GLY A 193 -10.90 -4.74 -23.39
N GLN A 194 -9.73 -5.15 -23.90
CA GLN A 194 -8.60 -5.68 -23.10
C GLN A 194 -7.75 -4.56 -22.52
N PHE A 195 -7.57 -3.46 -23.25
CA PHE A 195 -6.90 -2.25 -22.80
C PHE A 195 -7.93 -1.15 -22.54
N LYS A 196 -8.00 -0.66 -21.31
CA LYS A 196 -8.99 0.34 -20.89
C LYS A 196 -8.31 1.50 -20.22
N VAL A 197 -8.60 2.71 -20.69
CA VAL A 197 -8.12 3.96 -20.08
C VAL A 197 -9.31 4.77 -19.58
N ARG A 198 -9.21 5.26 -18.34
CA ARG A 198 -10.22 6.14 -17.75
C ARG A 198 -9.57 7.35 -17.09
N SER A 199 -10.31 8.46 -17.01
CA SER A 199 -9.83 9.67 -16.34
C SER A 199 -9.99 9.53 -14.83
N ASN A 200 -8.87 9.59 -14.10
CA ASN A 200 -8.89 9.67 -12.65
C ASN A 200 -9.35 11.07 -12.20
N ILE A 201 -10.45 11.11 -11.48
CA ILE A 201 -10.99 12.32 -10.84
C ILE A 201 -10.85 12.27 -9.30
N GLY A 202 -10.19 11.23 -8.81
CA GLY A 202 -10.03 10.93 -7.40
C GLY A 202 -8.67 11.37 -6.85
N PRO A 203 -8.22 10.70 -5.78
CA PRO A 203 -6.97 11.01 -5.10
C PRO A 203 -5.76 10.98 -6.01
N ASN A 204 -4.81 11.87 -5.75
CA ASN A 204 -3.51 11.85 -6.41
C ASN A 204 -2.62 10.79 -5.75
N VAL A 205 -2.67 9.57 -6.28
CA VAL A 205 -1.91 8.41 -5.79
C VAL A 205 -1.32 7.71 -7.01
N PHE A 206 -0.09 7.26 -6.90
CA PHE A 206 0.58 6.44 -7.90
C PHE A 206 0.44 4.98 -7.51
N LEU A 207 -0.04 4.12 -8.41
CA LEU A 207 -0.22 2.70 -8.17
C LEU A 207 0.14 1.89 -9.41
N ALA A 208 0.86 0.80 -9.20
CA ALA A 208 1.11 -0.22 -10.22
C ALA A 208 1.04 -1.61 -9.59
N MET A 209 0.14 -2.47 -10.08
CA MET A 209 -0.08 -3.83 -9.57
C MET A 209 -0.48 -4.80 -10.68
N SER A 210 -0.21 -6.08 -10.45
CA SER A 210 -0.70 -7.20 -11.25
C SER A 210 -1.42 -8.20 -10.33
N GLU A 211 -1.85 -9.33 -10.85
CA GLU A 211 -2.42 -10.44 -10.05
C GLU A 211 -1.41 -11.03 -9.04
N LYS A 212 -0.12 -10.73 -9.15
CA LYS A 212 0.94 -11.34 -8.34
C LYS A 212 1.45 -10.44 -7.22
N GLU A 213 1.57 -9.14 -7.49
CA GLU A 213 2.22 -8.20 -6.57
C GLU A 213 1.75 -6.76 -6.79
N VAL A 214 2.00 -5.93 -5.80
CA VAL A 214 2.00 -4.48 -5.95
C VAL A 214 3.44 -4.02 -6.10
N SER A 215 3.80 -3.58 -7.31
CA SER A 215 5.13 -3.07 -7.62
C SER A 215 5.40 -1.69 -7.06
N ALA A 216 4.37 -0.85 -6.99
CA ALA A 216 4.50 0.50 -6.47
C ALA A 216 3.17 1.04 -5.94
N LEU A 217 3.21 1.65 -4.77
CA LEU A 217 2.19 2.52 -4.21
C LEU A 217 2.87 3.80 -3.71
N GLY A 218 2.62 4.94 -4.33
CA GLY A 218 3.25 6.21 -3.98
C GLY A 218 2.23 7.31 -3.70
N PHE A 219 2.57 8.22 -2.81
CA PHE A 219 1.78 9.38 -2.45
C PHE A 219 2.47 10.66 -2.95
N PRO A 220 1.73 11.74 -3.21
CA PRO A 220 2.31 12.99 -3.66
C PRO A 220 3.15 13.64 -2.56
N ASN A 221 4.20 14.35 -2.97
CA ASN A 221 4.96 15.18 -2.04
C ASN A 221 4.12 16.37 -1.52
N ALA A 222 4.64 17.11 -0.55
CA ALA A 222 3.96 18.25 0.08
C ALA A 222 3.53 19.36 -0.92
N LYS A 223 4.10 19.38 -2.14
CA LYS A 223 3.72 20.28 -3.23
C LYS A 223 2.62 19.69 -4.14
N GLY A 224 2.11 18.52 -3.81
CA GLY A 224 1.10 17.81 -4.60
C GLY A 224 1.64 17.16 -5.88
N LYS A 225 2.96 17.03 -6.02
CA LYS A 225 3.61 16.40 -7.18
C LYS A 225 4.01 14.96 -6.86
N MET A 226 3.94 14.09 -7.86
CA MET A 226 4.43 12.73 -7.78
C MET A 226 5.93 12.70 -8.11
N ASP A 227 6.75 12.14 -7.21
CA ASP A 227 8.17 11.88 -7.43
C ASP A 227 8.47 10.41 -7.74
N HIS A 228 7.42 9.59 -7.72
CA HIS A 228 7.44 8.16 -7.98
C HIS A 228 8.24 7.32 -6.94
N TYR A 229 8.53 7.88 -5.77
CA TYR A 229 8.94 7.08 -4.63
C TYR A 229 7.72 6.36 -4.06
N GLY A 230 7.90 5.18 -3.54
CA GLY A 230 6.75 4.46 -3.03
C GLY A 230 7.06 3.09 -2.48
N PHE A 231 6.01 2.42 -2.07
CA PHE A 231 6.03 1.13 -1.39
C PHE A 231 5.75 0.01 -2.36
N ASN A 232 6.48 -1.09 -2.22
CA ASN A 232 6.15 -2.35 -2.88
C ASN A 232 5.92 -3.45 -1.85
N SER A 233 5.09 -4.43 -2.20
CA SER A 233 4.85 -5.62 -1.38
C SER A 233 4.17 -6.74 -2.16
N ALA A 234 4.39 -7.97 -1.70
CA ALA A 234 3.60 -9.14 -2.05
C ALA A 234 2.73 -9.63 -0.87
N ASP A 235 2.66 -8.88 0.23
CA ASP A 235 1.79 -9.20 1.38
C ASP A 235 0.31 -9.15 0.95
N PRO A 236 -0.50 -10.17 1.28
CA PRO A 236 -1.90 -10.22 0.85
C PRO A 236 -2.74 -9.03 1.34
N ARG A 237 -2.51 -8.49 2.55
CA ARG A 237 -3.28 -7.36 3.08
C ARG A 237 -2.94 -6.07 2.33
N PHE A 238 -1.65 -5.87 2.04
CA PHE A 238 -1.19 -4.75 1.21
C PHE A 238 -1.81 -4.83 -0.18
N TYR A 239 -1.80 -6.04 -0.76
CA TYR A 239 -2.39 -6.29 -2.07
C TYR A 239 -3.90 -6.00 -2.10
N GLU A 240 -4.66 -6.52 -1.14
CA GLU A 240 -6.11 -6.30 -1.02
C GLU A 240 -6.44 -4.82 -0.84
N TRP A 241 -5.67 -4.10 -0.01
CA TRP A 241 -5.83 -2.66 0.16
C TRP A 241 -5.67 -1.92 -1.18
N CYS A 242 -4.62 -2.24 -1.94
CA CYS A 242 -4.35 -1.62 -3.23
C CYS A 242 -5.40 -1.95 -4.28
N LEU A 243 -5.87 -3.19 -4.30
CA LEU A 243 -6.93 -3.64 -5.22
C LEU A 243 -8.27 -2.94 -4.91
N ASP A 244 -8.65 -2.87 -3.65
CA ASP A 244 -9.84 -2.15 -3.20
C ASP A 244 -9.75 -0.67 -3.58
N PHE A 245 -8.57 -0.06 -3.35
CA PHE A 245 -8.34 1.33 -3.69
C PHE A 245 -8.43 1.58 -5.20
N PHE A 246 -7.80 0.72 -6.01
CA PHE A 246 -7.90 0.81 -7.46
C PHE A 246 -9.36 0.71 -7.92
N ASN A 247 -10.10 -0.27 -7.44
CA ASN A 247 -11.52 -0.48 -7.80
C ASN A 247 -12.37 0.73 -7.36
N HIS A 248 -12.16 1.27 -6.18
CA HIS A 248 -12.82 2.48 -5.72
C HIS A 248 -12.59 3.67 -6.67
N CYS A 249 -11.36 3.87 -7.12
CA CYS A 249 -11.04 4.92 -8.09
C CYS A 249 -11.64 4.61 -9.48
N TRP A 250 -11.57 3.34 -9.91
CA TRP A 250 -12.08 2.90 -11.20
C TRP A 250 -13.58 3.12 -11.35
N GLU A 251 -14.36 2.75 -10.37
CA GLU A 251 -15.82 2.92 -10.36
C GLU A 251 -16.25 4.39 -10.45
N ARG A 252 -15.48 5.29 -9.87
CA ARG A 252 -15.74 6.73 -9.83
C ARG A 252 -15.13 7.49 -11.01
N SER A 253 -14.27 6.84 -11.78
CA SER A 253 -13.58 7.47 -12.93
C SER A 253 -14.52 7.66 -14.12
N LYS A 254 -14.14 8.54 -15.03
CA LYS A 254 -14.87 8.77 -16.28
C LYS A 254 -14.21 8.02 -17.43
N PRO A 255 -14.97 7.39 -18.35
CA PRO A 255 -14.40 6.86 -19.58
C PRO A 255 -13.61 7.96 -20.29
N LYS A 256 -12.41 7.62 -20.76
CA LYS A 256 -11.60 8.53 -21.59
C LYS A 256 -11.83 8.10 -23.04
N PRO A 257 -12.42 8.96 -23.89
CA PRO A 257 -12.64 8.60 -25.28
C PRO A 257 -11.30 8.28 -25.96
N SER A 258 -11.22 7.17 -26.70
CA SER A 258 -10.09 6.76 -27.51
C SER A 258 -9.65 7.83 -28.51
N GLU A 259 -10.60 8.63 -28.99
CA GLU A 259 -10.35 9.79 -29.86
C GLU A 259 -9.36 10.81 -29.25
N ILE A 260 -9.31 10.95 -27.92
CA ILE A 260 -8.32 11.81 -27.26
C ILE A 260 -6.92 11.21 -27.39
N LEU A 261 -6.79 9.88 -27.29
CA LEU A 261 -5.51 9.19 -27.49
C LEU A 261 -5.10 9.23 -28.98
N ALA A 262 -6.06 9.16 -29.90
CA ALA A 262 -5.84 9.25 -31.33
C ALA A 262 -5.55 10.69 -31.84
N GLN A 263 -6.16 11.72 -31.25
CA GLN A 263 -5.97 13.12 -31.64
C GLN A 263 -4.52 13.62 -31.46
N TYR A 264 -3.79 13.08 -30.48
CA TYR A 264 -2.38 13.40 -30.30
C TYR A 264 -1.45 12.77 -31.35
N GLY A 265 -1.96 11.82 -32.16
CA GLY A 265 -1.23 11.20 -33.27
C GLY A 265 -1.30 11.94 -34.62
N THR A 266 -2.18 12.93 -34.77
CA THR A 266 -2.48 13.56 -36.07
C THR A 266 -1.87 14.95 -36.28
N PHE A 267 -1.06 15.46 -35.37
CA PHE A 267 -0.51 16.84 -35.43
C PHE A 267 0.71 17.03 -36.33
N GLU A 268 1.18 16.05 -37.11
CA GLU A 268 2.36 16.17 -37.99
C GLU A 268 2.06 16.20 -39.51
N GLU A 269 0.80 16.40 -39.93
CA GLU A 269 0.53 16.60 -41.38
C GLU A 269 0.35 18.08 -41.81
N ARG A 270 0.78 19.04 -40.97
CA ARG A 270 0.79 20.45 -41.35
C ARG A 270 2.14 21.10 -41.06
N SER A 271 3.11 20.87 -41.95
CA SER A 271 4.21 21.79 -42.22
C SER A 271 4.85 21.51 -43.58
#